data_cef926e088ac84fa305761d8f3272c44
#
_entry.id   cef926e088ac84fa305761d8f3272c44
#
_cell.length_a   1.000
_cell.length_b   1.000
_cell.length_c   1.000
_cell.angle_alpha   90.00
_cell.angle_beta   90.00
_cell.angle_gamma   90.00
#
_symmetry.space_group_name_H-M   'P 1'
#
loop_
_entity.id
_entity.type
_entity.pdbx_description
1 polymer ?
#
loop_
_entity_poly.entity_id
_entity_poly.type
_entity_poly.pdbx_seq_one_letter_code
_entity_poly.pdbx_strand_id
1 'polypeptide(L)'
;MVFALVGFLAGARGTAFALHNVDPHHRASRSHHPLRHIRRVRWNPLFRPSHDSLLRQNEEIDRLQLPRIIDDAQLEELKATGELVPIEASETLRIEHGLDPSRRYCRPWTRDFVEDLSQVYYDRFHDQIQVNSAVRTVKVQKKLRRRNRNAAPAEGETASSHLAGITVDLQRRGLTKDEIRFIEYYLFYLRALGLVEPEEERRHWCFHVMVSDRYEEWRQTQTLFPHHPADETFVADNTSQ
;
A
#
# COMPACT_ATOMS: atom_id res chain seq x y z
N MET A 1 59.34 -10.79 32.10
CA MET A 1 60.41 -9.79 32.22
C MET A 1 59.81 -8.41 32.12
N VAL A 2 59.98 -7.71 33.27
CA VAL A 2 60.16 -6.27 33.52
C VAL A 2 59.02 -5.40 33.22
N PHE A 3 58.15 -5.03 34.15
CA PHE A 3 58.21 -3.93 35.16
C PHE A 3 58.54 -2.56 34.58
N ALA A 4 57.59 -1.63 34.69
CA ALA A 4 57.83 -0.38 35.39
C ALA A 4 56.49 0.35 35.66
N LEU A 5 56.28 0.50 36.91
CA LEU A 5 55.33 1.40 37.63
C LEU A 5 56.05 2.74 37.84
N VAL A 6 55.35 3.83 38.00
CA VAL A 6 55.59 5.11 38.71
C VAL A 6 54.62 6.12 38.19
N GLY A 7 53.79 6.88 38.88
CA GLY A 7 53.70 7.23 40.27
C GLY A 7 53.07 8.62 40.35
N PHE A 8 52.04 8.73 41.17
CA PHE A 8 51.56 9.87 41.98
C PHE A 8 52.03 11.30 41.63
N LEU A 9 51.07 12.22 41.59
CA LEU A 9 51.05 13.38 42.50
C LEU A 9 49.72 14.09 42.53
N ALA A 10 49.20 14.26 43.74
CA ALA A 10 48.03 15.01 44.11
C ALA A 10 48.32 16.52 44.14
N GLY A 11 47.33 17.36 43.85
CA GLY A 11 47.40 18.79 44.05
C GLY A 11 46.00 19.34 44.29
N ALA A 12 45.57 19.39 45.52
CA ALA A 12 44.39 20.14 45.98
C ALA A 12 44.70 21.62 46.19
N ARG A 13 43.85 22.51 45.72
CA ARG A 13 43.61 23.90 46.15
C ARG A 13 42.42 24.34 45.34
N GLY A 14 41.29 24.80 45.85
CA GLY A 14 41.03 25.71 46.92
C GLY A 14 39.89 26.60 46.42
N THR A 15 38.72 26.42 46.96
CA THR A 15 37.54 27.29 47.13
C THR A 15 37.55 28.69 46.52
N ALA A 16 36.54 29.02 45.72
CA ALA A 16 35.88 30.32 45.75
C ALA A 16 34.39 30.14 45.37
N PHE A 17 33.52 30.27 46.37
CA PHE A 17 32.09 30.47 46.19
C PHE A 17 31.87 31.88 45.64
N ALA A 18 31.42 31.99 44.37
CA ALA A 18 30.86 33.20 43.84
C ALA A 18 29.33 33.04 43.83
N LEU A 19 28.66 33.70 44.75
CA LEU A 19 27.21 33.90 44.74
C LEU A 19 26.89 34.76 43.53
N HIS A 20 26.31 34.18 42.50
CA HIS A 20 25.70 34.91 41.39
C HIS A 20 24.25 35.20 41.71
N ASN A 21 23.93 36.46 41.79
CA ASN A 21 22.60 37.03 41.87
C ASN A 21 21.69 36.38 40.82
N VAL A 22 20.60 35.75 41.27
CA VAL A 22 19.50 35.27 40.43
C VAL A 22 18.64 36.48 40.08
N ASP A 23 18.71 36.92 38.85
CA ASP A 23 17.86 37.98 38.31
C ASP A 23 16.42 37.46 38.11
N PRO A 24 15.38 37.95 38.78
CA PRO A 24 14.03 37.37 38.75
C PRO A 24 13.20 37.72 37.51
N HIS A 25 13.80 38.27 36.46
CA HIS A 25 13.07 38.73 35.28
C HIS A 25 13.28 37.95 33.96
N HIS A 26 13.79 36.73 34.02
CA HIS A 26 13.72 35.89 32.84
C HIS A 26 12.28 35.35 32.65
N ARG A 27 11.46 36.23 32.07
CA ARG A 27 10.19 35.87 31.44
C ARG A 27 10.49 34.83 30.36
N ALA A 28 10.19 33.54 30.67
CA ALA A 28 10.31 32.47 29.72
C ALA A 28 9.51 32.82 28.47
N SER A 29 10.22 33.14 27.39
CA SER A 29 9.66 33.31 26.08
C SER A 29 9.03 31.94 25.70
N ARG A 30 7.70 31.88 25.79
CA ARG A 30 6.95 30.75 25.23
C ARG A 30 7.23 30.75 23.73
N SER A 31 8.13 29.91 23.29
CA SER A 31 8.28 29.57 21.88
C SER A 31 6.92 29.05 21.40
N HIS A 32 6.20 29.90 20.69
CA HIS A 32 5.06 29.46 19.92
C HIS A 32 5.61 28.55 18.80
N HIS A 33 5.70 27.26 19.09
CA HIS A 33 5.80 26.29 18.01
C HIS A 33 4.56 26.48 17.14
N PRO A 34 4.70 26.85 15.86
CA PRO A 34 3.55 26.93 14.99
C PRO A 34 2.91 25.53 15.00
N LEU A 35 1.65 25.47 15.42
CA LEU A 35 0.85 24.26 15.31
C LEU A 35 0.99 23.80 13.86
N ARG A 36 1.77 22.75 13.63
CA ARG A 36 1.78 22.05 12.35
C ARG A 36 0.32 21.71 12.08
N HIS A 37 -0.31 22.43 11.17
CA HIS A 37 -1.61 22.03 10.67
C HIS A 37 -1.45 20.60 10.16
N ILE A 38 -1.91 19.63 10.95
CA ILE A 38 -2.03 18.24 10.51
C ILE A 38 -3.02 18.32 9.35
N ARG A 39 -2.50 18.38 8.13
CA ARG A 39 -3.31 18.38 6.92
C ARG A 39 -4.11 17.07 6.96
N ARG A 40 -5.43 17.20 7.17
CA ARG A 40 -6.32 16.03 7.17
C ARG A 40 -6.10 15.29 5.86
N VAL A 41 -5.71 14.02 5.97
CA VAL A 41 -5.60 13.15 4.82
C VAL A 41 -6.97 13.05 4.16
N ARG A 42 -7.02 13.41 2.88
CA ARG A 42 -8.25 13.27 2.09
C ARG A 42 -8.37 11.78 1.69
N TRP A 43 -9.53 11.22 1.94
CA TRP A 43 -9.94 9.90 1.50
C TRP A 43 -11.04 10.05 0.46
N ASN A 44 -10.97 9.24 -0.61
CA ASN A 44 -11.98 9.27 -1.65
C ASN A 44 -13.27 8.59 -1.14
N PRO A 45 -14.40 9.30 -1.08
CA PRO A 45 -15.65 8.69 -0.63
C PRO A 45 -16.17 7.59 -1.56
N LEU A 46 -15.79 7.61 -2.86
CA LEU A 46 -16.18 6.61 -3.85
C LEU A 46 -15.46 5.27 -3.64
N PHE A 47 -14.32 5.27 -2.94
CA PHE A 47 -13.52 4.08 -2.64
C PHE A 47 -13.63 3.70 -1.16
N ARG A 48 -14.68 4.14 -0.49
CA ARG A 48 -14.89 3.76 0.90
C ARG A 48 -15.23 2.27 0.99
N PRO A 49 -14.50 1.47 1.78
CA PRO A 49 -14.87 0.09 2.06
C PRO A 49 -16.30 -0.02 2.55
N SER A 50 -17.07 -0.92 1.98
CA SER A 50 -18.48 -1.12 2.28
C SER A 50 -18.88 -2.60 2.17
N HIS A 51 -20.02 -2.95 2.74
CA HIS A 51 -20.60 -4.27 2.58
C HIS A 51 -20.88 -4.57 1.09
N ASP A 52 -21.45 -3.61 0.36
CA ASP A 52 -21.80 -3.76 -1.05
C ASP A 52 -20.56 -3.95 -1.94
N SER A 53 -19.43 -3.29 -1.60
CA SER A 53 -18.17 -3.48 -2.30
C SER A 53 -17.64 -4.91 -2.10
N LEU A 54 -17.71 -5.45 -0.87
CA LEU A 54 -17.34 -6.84 -0.61
C LEU A 54 -18.25 -7.84 -1.33
N LEU A 55 -19.54 -7.55 -1.44
CA LEU A 55 -20.47 -8.39 -2.23
C LEU A 55 -20.06 -8.41 -3.69
N ARG A 56 -19.83 -7.24 -4.33
CA ARG A 56 -19.39 -7.18 -5.75
C ARG A 56 -18.09 -7.95 -5.99
N GLN A 57 -17.12 -7.87 -5.05
CA GLN A 57 -15.89 -8.65 -5.14
C GLN A 57 -16.15 -10.16 -5.09
N ASN A 58 -17.09 -10.60 -4.25
CA ASN A 58 -17.44 -12.01 -4.15
C ASN A 58 -18.32 -12.49 -5.32
N GLU A 59 -19.22 -11.67 -5.83
CA GLU A 59 -19.97 -11.93 -7.07
C GLU A 59 -19.01 -12.21 -8.24
N GLU A 60 -17.91 -11.46 -8.33
CA GLU A 60 -16.90 -11.66 -9.36
C GLU A 60 -16.15 -13.01 -9.18
N ILE A 61 -15.80 -13.36 -7.95
CA ILE A 61 -15.19 -14.67 -7.63
C ILE A 61 -16.14 -15.82 -8.01
N ASP A 62 -17.42 -15.68 -7.68
CA ASP A 62 -18.43 -16.70 -7.93
C ASP A 62 -18.77 -16.81 -9.45
N ARG A 63 -18.80 -15.67 -10.16
CA ARG A 63 -18.94 -15.64 -11.65
C ARG A 63 -17.82 -16.42 -12.33
N LEU A 64 -16.58 -16.26 -11.83
CA LEU A 64 -15.38 -16.93 -12.34
C LEU A 64 -15.22 -18.37 -11.81
N GLN A 65 -16.07 -18.78 -10.88
CA GLN A 65 -15.98 -20.07 -10.19
C GLN A 65 -14.59 -20.32 -9.55
N LEU A 66 -13.95 -19.24 -9.06
CA LEU A 66 -12.62 -19.34 -8.48
C LEU A 66 -12.68 -19.96 -7.08
N PRO A 67 -11.74 -20.87 -6.75
CA PRO A 67 -11.66 -21.42 -5.41
C PRO A 67 -11.18 -20.34 -4.43
N ARG A 68 -11.75 -20.33 -3.23
CA ARG A 68 -11.15 -19.64 -2.08
C ARG A 68 -10.09 -20.55 -1.48
N ILE A 69 -8.83 -20.22 -1.68
CA ILE A 69 -7.66 -21.04 -1.37
C ILE A 69 -7.62 -21.37 0.13
N ILE A 70 -7.76 -22.64 0.47
CA ILE A 70 -7.94 -23.08 1.85
C ILE A 70 -6.63 -23.03 2.62
N ASP A 71 -5.57 -23.58 2.06
CA ASP A 71 -4.27 -23.76 2.72
C ASP A 71 -3.09 -23.65 1.75
N ASP A 72 -1.89 -23.92 2.28
CA ASP A 72 -0.66 -23.79 1.53
C ASP A 72 -0.49 -24.90 0.47
N ALA A 73 -1.09 -26.08 0.66
CA ALA A 73 -1.02 -27.17 -0.31
C ALA A 73 -1.79 -26.78 -1.59
N GLN A 74 -3.02 -26.31 -1.46
CA GLN A 74 -3.80 -25.81 -2.59
C GLN A 74 -3.15 -24.58 -3.25
N LEU A 75 -2.53 -23.71 -2.46
CA LEU A 75 -1.78 -22.58 -3.01
C LEU A 75 -0.63 -23.04 -3.91
N GLU A 76 0.16 -24.02 -3.47
CA GLU A 76 1.26 -24.55 -4.29
C GLU A 76 0.76 -25.30 -5.56
N GLU A 77 -0.38 -25.97 -5.48
CA GLU A 77 -1.03 -26.58 -6.65
C GLU A 77 -1.39 -25.51 -7.69
N LEU A 78 -2.05 -24.43 -7.30
CA LEU A 78 -2.43 -23.34 -8.20
C LEU A 78 -1.22 -22.61 -8.81
N LYS A 79 -0.10 -22.57 -8.11
CA LYS A 79 1.16 -22.06 -8.66
C LYS A 79 1.75 -23.04 -9.68
N ALA A 80 1.74 -24.33 -9.37
CA ALA A 80 2.28 -25.36 -10.25
C ALA A 80 1.49 -25.48 -11.57
N THR A 81 0.18 -25.23 -11.54
CA THR A 81 -0.68 -25.20 -12.73
C THR A 81 -0.62 -23.88 -13.51
N GLY A 82 0.05 -22.85 -12.97
CA GLY A 82 0.11 -21.51 -13.58
C GLY A 82 -1.15 -20.67 -13.41
N GLU A 83 -2.12 -21.14 -12.62
CA GLU A 83 -3.31 -20.37 -12.29
C GLU A 83 -3.00 -19.16 -11.39
N LEU A 84 -1.93 -19.29 -10.61
CA LEU A 84 -1.32 -18.18 -9.88
C LEU A 84 0.10 -17.95 -10.39
N VAL A 85 0.39 -16.71 -10.75
CA VAL A 85 1.68 -16.26 -11.25
C VAL A 85 2.38 -15.37 -10.24
N PRO A 86 3.72 -15.33 -10.21
CA PRO A 86 4.45 -14.46 -9.30
C PRO A 86 4.25 -12.99 -9.65
N ILE A 87 4.23 -12.15 -8.62
CA ILE A 87 4.46 -10.72 -8.73
C ILE A 87 5.92 -10.49 -8.41
N GLU A 88 6.67 -9.93 -9.34
CA GLU A 88 8.11 -9.71 -9.21
C GLU A 88 8.42 -8.23 -9.08
N ALA A 89 9.43 -7.91 -8.30
CA ALA A 89 9.93 -6.54 -8.23
C ALA A 89 10.63 -6.19 -9.55
N SER A 90 10.46 -4.94 -10.00
CA SER A 90 11.04 -4.42 -11.24
C SER A 90 11.53 -2.98 -11.01
N GLU A 91 11.95 -2.32 -12.10
CA GLU A 91 12.27 -0.89 -12.06
C GLU A 91 11.07 -0.04 -11.66
N THR A 92 9.84 -0.46 -11.99
CA THR A 92 8.61 0.30 -11.75
C THR A 92 7.83 -0.19 -10.53
N LEU A 93 8.12 -1.41 -10.04
CA LEU A 93 7.36 -2.10 -9.00
C LEU A 93 8.25 -2.59 -7.86
N ARG A 94 7.89 -2.27 -6.64
CA ARG A 94 8.51 -2.85 -5.44
C ARG A 94 7.50 -3.66 -4.64
N ILE A 95 8.01 -4.61 -3.87
CA ILE A 95 7.22 -5.48 -3.02
C ILE A 95 7.58 -5.16 -1.57
N GLU A 96 6.57 -5.06 -0.69
CA GLU A 96 6.78 -4.90 0.75
C GLU A 96 7.73 -5.98 1.27
N HIS A 97 8.80 -5.57 1.93
CA HIS A 97 9.85 -6.47 2.41
C HIS A 97 9.30 -7.57 3.34
N GLY A 98 8.29 -7.22 4.16
CA GLY A 98 7.64 -8.16 5.08
C GLY A 98 6.62 -9.08 4.44
N LEU A 99 6.30 -8.93 3.15
CA LEU A 99 5.40 -9.85 2.46
C LEU A 99 6.10 -11.18 2.21
N ASP A 100 5.54 -12.24 2.78
CA ASP A 100 6.02 -13.61 2.62
C ASP A 100 6.18 -13.96 1.12
N PRO A 101 7.36 -14.43 0.67
CA PRO A 101 7.58 -14.80 -0.73
C PRO A 101 6.55 -15.79 -1.27
N SER A 102 6.05 -16.72 -0.45
CA SER A 102 5.01 -17.67 -0.86
C SER A 102 3.67 -17.00 -1.18
N ARG A 103 3.48 -15.74 -0.77
CA ARG A 103 2.25 -14.93 -0.93
C ARG A 103 2.36 -13.84 -2.00
N ARG A 104 3.50 -13.74 -2.69
CA ARG A 104 3.73 -12.78 -3.78
C ARG A 104 3.21 -13.32 -5.11
N TYR A 105 1.96 -13.80 -5.09
CA TYR A 105 1.30 -14.43 -6.24
C TYR A 105 -0.11 -13.88 -6.40
N CYS A 106 -0.60 -13.85 -7.65
CA CYS A 106 -1.96 -13.48 -8.00
C CYS A 106 -2.38 -14.17 -9.31
N ARG A 107 -3.63 -13.98 -9.72
CA ARG A 107 -4.10 -14.41 -11.05
C ARG A 107 -3.37 -13.62 -12.15
N PRO A 108 -3.18 -14.20 -13.37
CA PRO A 108 -2.44 -13.54 -14.45
C PRO A 108 -2.93 -12.13 -14.76
N TRP A 109 -4.23 -11.92 -14.91
CA TRP A 109 -4.80 -10.59 -15.19
C TRP A 109 -4.61 -9.57 -14.06
N THR A 110 -4.50 -10.05 -12.82
CA THR A 110 -4.20 -9.18 -11.66
C THR A 110 -2.73 -8.73 -11.68
N ARG A 111 -1.81 -9.61 -12.08
CA ARG A 111 -0.41 -9.24 -12.30
C ARG A 111 -0.31 -8.20 -13.42
N ASP A 112 -0.98 -8.44 -14.54
CA ASP A 112 -0.98 -7.54 -15.69
C ASP A 112 -1.48 -6.13 -15.31
N PHE A 113 -2.55 -6.05 -14.51
CA PHE A 113 -3.01 -4.78 -13.94
C PHE A 113 -1.94 -4.09 -13.09
N VAL A 114 -1.23 -4.83 -12.22
CA VAL A 114 -0.18 -4.27 -11.37
C VAL A 114 0.99 -3.75 -12.20
N GLU A 115 1.41 -4.49 -13.21
CA GLU A 115 2.49 -4.11 -14.13
C GLU A 115 2.12 -2.85 -14.91
N ASP A 116 0.93 -2.80 -15.51
CA ASP A 116 0.47 -1.65 -16.29
C ASP A 116 0.33 -0.39 -15.44
N LEU A 117 -0.30 -0.50 -14.26
CA LEU A 117 -0.41 0.63 -13.34
C LEU A 117 0.98 1.10 -12.88
N SER A 118 1.90 0.17 -12.57
CA SER A 118 3.24 0.52 -12.13
C SER A 118 4.04 1.22 -13.23
N GLN A 119 3.86 0.82 -14.49
CA GLN A 119 4.52 1.44 -15.63
C GLN A 119 4.03 2.88 -15.84
N VAL A 120 2.71 3.10 -15.94
CA VAL A 120 2.17 4.46 -16.17
C VAL A 120 2.44 5.40 -14.98
N TYR A 121 2.51 4.85 -13.77
CA TYR A 121 2.90 5.60 -12.58
C TYR A 121 4.38 6.01 -12.62
N TYR A 122 5.26 5.08 -12.98
CA TYR A 122 6.69 5.33 -13.11
C TYR A 122 6.99 6.36 -14.21
N ASP A 123 6.34 6.23 -15.35
CA ASP A 123 6.49 7.18 -16.47
C ASP A 123 6.12 8.62 -16.04
N ARG A 124 5.17 8.74 -15.11
CA ARG A 124 4.69 10.04 -14.63
C ARG A 124 5.50 10.62 -13.48
N PHE A 125 5.92 9.79 -12.52
CA PHE A 125 6.48 10.26 -11.24
C PHE A 125 7.94 9.83 -11.02
N HIS A 126 8.48 8.93 -11.83
CA HIS A 126 9.79 8.31 -11.67
C HIS A 126 9.97 7.69 -10.27
N ASP A 127 8.88 7.13 -9.72
CA ASP A 127 8.85 6.40 -8.46
C ASP A 127 8.09 5.08 -8.64
N GLN A 128 8.30 4.15 -7.73
CA GLN A 128 7.75 2.79 -7.78
C GLN A 128 6.43 2.68 -7.03
N ILE A 129 5.47 1.96 -7.60
CA ILE A 129 4.34 1.43 -6.84
C ILE A 129 4.82 0.30 -5.93
N GLN A 130 4.23 0.16 -4.74
CA GLN A 130 4.54 -0.92 -3.81
C GLN A 130 3.33 -1.82 -3.58
N VAL A 131 3.51 -3.13 -3.78
CA VAL A 131 2.56 -4.17 -3.38
C VAL A 131 2.82 -4.57 -1.94
N ASN A 132 1.82 -4.38 -1.09
CA ASN A 132 1.88 -4.70 0.34
C ASN A 132 1.30 -6.09 0.66
N SER A 133 0.37 -6.57 -0.16
CA SER A 133 -0.29 -7.86 0.03
C SER A 133 -0.87 -8.35 -1.31
N ALA A 134 -0.90 -9.66 -1.47
CA ALA A 134 -1.53 -10.32 -2.62
C ALA A 134 -2.31 -11.54 -2.13
N VAL A 135 -2.07 -12.75 -2.68
CA VAL A 135 -2.85 -13.95 -2.32
C VAL A 135 -2.77 -14.28 -0.83
N ARG A 136 -3.89 -14.71 -0.27
CA ARG A 136 -3.99 -15.25 1.10
C ARG A 136 -4.74 -16.58 1.07
N THR A 137 -4.43 -17.46 2.02
CA THR A 137 -5.25 -18.64 2.27
C THR A 137 -6.29 -18.38 3.36
N VAL A 138 -7.37 -19.15 3.39
CA VAL A 138 -8.39 -19.13 4.45
C VAL A 138 -7.72 -19.24 5.83
N LYS A 139 -6.72 -20.12 5.96
CA LYS A 139 -5.93 -20.30 7.19
C LYS A 139 -5.24 -19.01 7.63
N VAL A 140 -4.62 -18.29 6.68
CA VAL A 140 -3.94 -17.00 6.95
C VAL A 140 -4.97 -15.92 7.28
N GLN A 141 -6.07 -15.83 6.54
CA GLN A 141 -7.12 -14.84 6.77
C GLN A 141 -7.79 -15.03 8.14
N LYS A 142 -8.07 -16.28 8.55
CA LYS A 142 -8.55 -16.59 9.90
C LYS A 142 -7.59 -16.12 11.00
N LYS A 143 -6.28 -16.30 10.79
CA LYS A 143 -5.23 -15.82 11.72
C LYS A 143 -5.20 -14.29 11.78
N LEU A 144 -5.29 -13.62 10.61
CA LEU A 144 -5.34 -12.16 10.49
C LEU A 144 -6.57 -11.61 11.25
N ARG A 145 -7.75 -12.18 11.04
CA ARG A 145 -9.01 -11.72 11.66
C ARG A 145 -9.02 -11.85 13.19
N ARG A 146 -8.33 -12.85 13.75
CA ARG A 146 -8.19 -12.95 15.22
C ARG A 146 -7.44 -11.75 15.83
N ARG A 147 -6.52 -11.14 15.07
CA ARG A 147 -5.72 -9.98 15.49
C ARG A 147 -6.35 -8.66 15.07
N ASN A 148 -7.07 -8.65 13.95
CA ASN A 148 -7.73 -7.48 13.38
C ASN A 148 -9.19 -7.81 13.05
N ARG A 149 -10.12 -7.46 13.94
CA ARG A 149 -11.56 -7.72 13.76
C ARG A 149 -12.19 -6.96 12.58
N ASN A 150 -11.50 -5.95 12.02
CA ASN A 150 -11.99 -5.21 10.86
C ASN A 150 -11.52 -5.83 9.53
N ALA A 151 -10.66 -6.84 9.56
CA ALA A 151 -10.31 -7.58 8.35
C ALA A 151 -11.56 -8.32 7.84
N ALA A 152 -11.72 -8.41 6.52
CA ALA A 152 -12.80 -9.16 5.90
C ALA A 152 -12.85 -10.61 6.40
N PRO A 153 -14.03 -11.25 6.46
CA PRO A 153 -14.14 -12.66 6.85
C PRO A 153 -13.29 -13.58 5.96
N ALA A 154 -13.03 -14.77 6.47
CA ALA A 154 -12.40 -15.83 5.66
C ALA A 154 -13.43 -16.71 4.92
N GLU A 155 -14.72 -16.56 5.24
CA GLU A 155 -15.83 -17.37 4.74
C GLU A 155 -17.09 -16.51 4.63
N GLY A 156 -18.06 -16.96 3.83
CA GLY A 156 -19.34 -16.28 3.60
C GLY A 156 -19.29 -15.31 2.43
N GLU A 157 -20.42 -14.65 2.18
CA GLU A 157 -20.66 -13.76 1.02
C GLU A 157 -19.80 -12.49 0.99
N THR A 158 -19.19 -12.13 2.12
CA THR A 158 -18.26 -11.00 2.24
C THR A 158 -16.83 -11.46 2.57
N ALA A 159 -16.49 -12.68 2.19
CA ALA A 159 -15.14 -13.21 2.36
C ALA A 159 -14.10 -12.35 1.64
N SER A 160 -12.87 -12.34 2.16
CA SER A 160 -11.79 -11.58 1.55
C SER A 160 -11.49 -12.07 0.13
N SER A 161 -11.49 -11.18 -0.85
CA SER A 161 -11.18 -11.48 -2.25
C SER A 161 -9.71 -11.86 -2.49
N HIS A 162 -8.81 -11.59 -1.54
CA HIS A 162 -7.44 -12.13 -1.55
C HIS A 162 -7.40 -13.66 -1.56
N LEU A 163 -8.47 -14.32 -1.10
CA LEU A 163 -8.54 -15.78 -1.05
C LEU A 163 -8.64 -16.44 -2.43
N ALA A 164 -9.02 -15.69 -3.45
CA ALA A 164 -9.10 -16.14 -4.83
C ALA A 164 -7.90 -15.73 -5.68
N GLY A 165 -6.99 -14.92 -5.13
CA GLY A 165 -5.79 -14.42 -5.83
C GLY A 165 -6.07 -13.30 -6.83
N ILE A 166 -7.26 -12.70 -6.81
CA ILE A 166 -7.65 -11.60 -7.73
C ILE A 166 -7.48 -10.21 -7.12
N THR A 167 -6.81 -10.09 -5.98
CA THR A 167 -6.74 -8.83 -5.22
C THR A 167 -5.33 -8.54 -4.76
N VAL A 168 -4.97 -7.26 -4.84
CA VAL A 168 -3.72 -6.70 -4.33
C VAL A 168 -3.98 -5.50 -3.43
N ASP A 169 -3.13 -5.33 -2.41
CA ASP A 169 -3.06 -4.11 -1.61
C ASP A 169 -1.86 -3.28 -2.07
N LEU A 170 -2.10 -2.08 -2.61
CA LEU A 170 -1.06 -1.15 -3.05
C LEU A 170 -0.83 -0.08 -1.98
N GLN A 171 0.43 0.24 -1.70
CA GLN A 171 0.78 1.21 -0.68
C GLN A 171 0.27 2.61 -1.03
N ARG A 172 -0.42 3.23 -0.06
CA ARG A 172 -0.84 4.64 -0.12
C ARG A 172 -0.04 5.53 0.84
N ARG A 173 0.56 4.92 1.86
CA ARG A 173 1.37 5.65 2.85
C ARG A 173 2.62 6.22 2.21
N GLY A 174 2.86 7.52 2.42
CA GLY A 174 4.04 8.20 1.91
C GLY A 174 3.84 8.84 0.54
N LEU A 175 2.79 8.50 -0.18
CA LEU A 175 2.50 9.12 -1.47
C LEU A 175 2.13 10.60 -1.30
N THR A 176 2.52 11.40 -2.27
CA THR A 176 2.11 12.80 -2.41
C THR A 176 0.63 12.88 -2.79
N LYS A 177 0.06 14.08 -2.77
CA LYS A 177 -1.34 14.28 -3.18
C LYS A 177 -1.56 14.01 -4.65
N ASP A 178 -0.58 14.33 -5.48
CA ASP A 178 -0.70 14.20 -6.93
C ASP A 178 -0.58 12.73 -7.34
N GLU A 179 0.28 11.96 -6.68
CA GLU A 179 0.37 10.51 -6.82
C GLU A 179 -0.92 9.81 -6.40
N ILE A 180 -1.49 10.21 -5.25
CA ILE A 180 -2.78 9.66 -4.79
C ILE A 180 -3.88 9.97 -5.79
N ARG A 181 -3.98 11.21 -6.30
CA ARG A 181 -5.00 11.60 -7.28
C ARG A 181 -4.86 10.83 -8.59
N PHE A 182 -3.62 10.61 -9.03
CA PHE A 182 -3.34 9.84 -10.23
C PHE A 182 -3.86 8.40 -10.09
N ILE A 183 -3.50 7.72 -8.99
CA ILE A 183 -3.97 6.36 -8.72
C ILE A 183 -5.50 6.33 -8.57
N GLU A 184 -6.10 7.28 -7.81
CA GLU A 184 -7.54 7.39 -7.66
C GLU A 184 -8.25 7.56 -9.02
N TYR A 185 -7.70 8.39 -9.90
CA TYR A 185 -8.25 8.62 -11.24
C TYR A 185 -8.16 7.36 -12.12
N TYR A 186 -6.99 6.71 -12.14
CA TYR A 186 -6.78 5.47 -12.88
C TYR A 186 -7.75 4.37 -12.42
N LEU A 187 -7.86 4.17 -11.12
CA LEU A 187 -8.78 3.20 -10.53
C LEU A 187 -10.26 3.55 -10.78
N PHE A 188 -10.61 4.83 -10.74
CA PHE A 188 -11.97 5.29 -11.04
C PHE A 188 -12.38 4.98 -12.48
N TYR A 189 -11.48 5.24 -13.44
CA TYR A 189 -11.69 4.92 -14.83
C TYR A 189 -11.93 3.41 -15.05
N LEU A 190 -11.05 2.57 -14.52
CA LEU A 190 -11.18 1.12 -14.65
C LEU A 190 -12.41 0.57 -13.94
N ARG A 191 -12.78 1.17 -12.80
CA ARG A 191 -14.02 0.82 -12.10
C ARG A 191 -15.25 1.15 -12.93
N ALA A 192 -15.28 2.28 -13.60
CA ALA A 192 -16.40 2.67 -14.49
C ALA A 192 -16.59 1.68 -15.65
N LEU A 193 -15.51 1.00 -16.06
CA LEU A 193 -15.54 -0.07 -17.06
C LEU A 193 -15.86 -1.46 -16.45
N GLY A 194 -15.99 -1.57 -15.13
CA GLY A 194 -16.23 -2.84 -14.45
C GLY A 194 -15.03 -3.78 -14.41
N LEU A 195 -13.83 -3.24 -14.55
CA LEU A 195 -12.56 -3.99 -14.59
C LEU A 195 -11.93 -4.18 -13.22
N VAL A 196 -12.22 -3.27 -12.29
CA VAL A 196 -11.71 -3.32 -10.92
C VAL A 196 -12.79 -2.91 -9.91
N GLU A 197 -12.69 -3.39 -8.67
CA GLU A 197 -13.40 -2.86 -7.51
C GLU A 197 -12.39 -2.38 -6.47
N PRO A 198 -12.09 -1.07 -6.45
CA PRO A 198 -11.10 -0.50 -5.54
C PRO A 198 -11.72 -0.02 -4.24
N GLU A 199 -10.96 -0.16 -3.15
CA GLU A 199 -11.25 0.42 -1.84
C GLU A 199 -10.03 1.15 -1.27
N GLU A 200 -10.25 2.27 -0.56
CA GLU A 200 -9.21 2.93 0.24
C GLU A 200 -9.30 2.48 1.69
N GLU A 201 -8.41 1.62 2.13
CA GLU A 201 -8.33 1.14 3.50
C GLU A 201 -7.57 2.11 4.40
N ARG A 202 -8.30 2.92 5.18
CA ARG A 202 -7.72 3.98 6.04
C ARG A 202 -6.75 3.46 7.10
N ARG A 203 -6.99 2.29 7.67
CA ARG A 203 -6.15 1.74 8.75
C ARG A 203 -4.84 1.17 8.23
N HIS A 204 -4.88 0.56 7.04
CA HIS A 204 -3.72 -0.05 6.41
C HIS A 204 -2.97 0.90 5.50
N TRP A 205 -3.57 2.06 5.18
CA TRP A 205 -2.99 3.03 4.26
C TRP A 205 -2.65 2.41 2.92
N CYS A 206 -3.59 1.68 2.35
CA CYS A 206 -3.47 1.06 1.05
C CYS A 206 -4.71 1.28 0.18
N PHE A 207 -4.52 1.11 -1.11
CA PHE A 207 -5.57 0.85 -2.06
C PHE A 207 -5.73 -0.67 -2.15
N HIS A 208 -6.86 -1.19 -1.72
CA HIS A 208 -7.26 -2.57 -1.90
C HIS A 208 -7.98 -2.66 -3.25
N VAL A 209 -7.46 -3.46 -4.17
CA VAL A 209 -7.97 -3.50 -5.54
C VAL A 209 -8.23 -4.94 -5.95
N MET A 210 -9.51 -5.29 -6.10
CA MET A 210 -9.93 -6.51 -6.78
C MET A 210 -9.94 -6.26 -8.29
N VAL A 211 -9.43 -7.21 -9.07
CA VAL A 211 -9.30 -7.14 -10.53
C VAL A 211 -10.11 -8.25 -11.19
N SER A 212 -10.99 -7.88 -12.12
CA SER A 212 -11.76 -8.79 -12.96
C SER A 212 -10.89 -9.40 -14.07
N ASP A 213 -11.20 -10.62 -14.50
CA ASP A 213 -10.57 -11.26 -15.68
C ASP A 213 -10.80 -10.48 -16.99
N ARG A 214 -11.89 -9.68 -17.05
CA ARG A 214 -12.15 -8.76 -18.18
C ARG A 214 -11.03 -7.75 -18.42
N TYR A 215 -10.14 -7.57 -17.42
CA TYR A 215 -8.97 -6.72 -17.58
C TYR A 215 -8.04 -7.23 -18.69
N GLU A 216 -7.89 -8.53 -18.83
CA GLU A 216 -7.05 -9.14 -19.86
C GLU A 216 -7.55 -8.79 -21.28
N GLU A 217 -8.85 -8.96 -21.54
CA GLU A 217 -9.45 -8.60 -22.83
C GLU A 217 -9.36 -7.09 -23.10
N TRP A 218 -9.67 -6.27 -22.10
CA TRP A 218 -9.53 -4.83 -22.20
C TRP A 218 -8.09 -4.42 -22.53
N ARG A 219 -7.10 -4.98 -21.84
CA ARG A 219 -5.69 -4.73 -22.06
C ARG A 219 -5.26 -5.02 -23.50
N GLN A 220 -5.73 -6.12 -24.06
CA GLN A 220 -5.44 -6.47 -25.46
C GLN A 220 -6.00 -5.43 -26.44
N THR A 221 -7.19 -4.88 -26.18
CA THR A 221 -7.74 -3.81 -27.00
C THR A 221 -6.96 -2.51 -26.90
N GLN A 222 -6.39 -2.16 -25.73
CA GLN A 222 -5.56 -0.98 -25.54
C GLN A 222 -4.23 -1.08 -26.28
N THR A 223 -3.67 -2.26 -26.41
CA THR A 223 -2.43 -2.48 -27.17
C THR A 223 -2.64 -2.23 -28.67
N LEU A 224 -3.85 -2.52 -29.17
CA LEU A 224 -4.22 -2.26 -30.57
C LEU A 224 -4.57 -0.79 -30.83
N PHE A 225 -5.02 -0.06 -29.82
CA PHE A 225 -5.41 1.35 -29.88
C PHE A 225 -4.80 2.09 -28.65
N PRO A 226 -3.54 2.53 -28.72
CA PRO A 226 -2.85 3.13 -27.57
C PRO A 226 -3.45 4.50 -27.22
N HIS A 227 -4.58 4.50 -26.53
CA HIS A 227 -5.11 5.63 -25.79
C HIS A 227 -4.96 5.35 -24.30
N HIS A 228 -3.86 5.81 -23.72
CA HIS A 228 -3.71 5.78 -22.26
C HIS A 228 -4.67 6.80 -21.64
N PRO A 229 -5.53 6.39 -20.66
CA PRO A 229 -6.41 7.33 -19.95
C PRO A 229 -5.65 8.44 -19.20
N ALA A 230 -4.34 8.31 -19.05
CA ALA A 230 -3.46 9.35 -18.50
C ALA A 230 -3.29 10.57 -19.42
N ASP A 231 -3.50 10.41 -20.75
CA ASP A 231 -3.23 11.48 -21.71
C ASP A 231 -4.37 12.48 -21.84
N GLU A 232 -5.61 12.12 -21.52
CA GLU A 232 -6.79 12.96 -21.77
C GLU A 232 -7.11 14.01 -20.68
N THR A 233 -6.55 13.91 -19.48
CA THR A 233 -7.07 14.69 -18.33
C THR A 233 -6.15 15.78 -17.78
N PHE A 234 -4.90 15.85 -18.17
CA PHE A 234 -3.99 16.87 -17.65
C PHE A 234 -3.91 18.17 -18.48
N VAL A 235 -4.61 18.24 -19.61
CA VAL A 235 -4.59 19.45 -20.47
C VAL A 235 -5.67 20.48 -20.10
N ALA A 236 -6.69 20.11 -19.31
CA ALA A 236 -7.86 20.96 -19.08
C ALA A 236 -7.72 22.01 -17.96
N ASP A 237 -6.67 21.97 -17.11
CA ASP A 237 -6.62 22.82 -15.89
C ASP A 237 -5.60 23.97 -15.94
N ASN A 238 -4.93 24.19 -17.08
CA ASN A 238 -3.92 25.27 -17.21
C ASN A 238 -4.38 26.50 -18.03
N THR A 239 -5.68 26.63 -18.35
CA THR A 239 -6.22 27.78 -19.09
C THR A 239 -7.32 28.51 -18.35
N SER A 240 -7.14 28.76 -17.04
CA SER A 240 -7.98 29.70 -16.30
C SER A 240 -7.09 30.49 -15.34
N GLN A 241 -6.45 31.52 -15.86
CA GLN A 241 -6.08 32.70 -15.10
C GLN A 241 -7.13 33.77 -15.31
#